data_832a05b0c0a550f631a9b51167bef1eb
#
_entry.id   832a05b0c0a550f631a9b51167bef1eb
#
_cell.length_a   1.000
_cell.length_b   1.000
_cell.length_c   1.000
_cell.angle_alpha   90.00
_cell.angle_beta   90.00
_cell.angle_gamma   90.00
#
_symmetry.space_group_name_H-M   'P 1'
#
loop_
_entity.id
_entity.type
_entity.pdbx_description
1 polymer ?
#
loop_
_entity_poly.entity_id
_entity_poly.type
_entity_poly.pdbx_seq_one_letter_code
_entity_poly.pdbx_strand_id
1 'polypeptide(L)'
;MATTRLQIYNGALQIIGRSSIASLTVNEEGRRLLDDVWNDGGVQFCLEQGMWKFAIRTQMLDYDSSVTPTFGYRRAFAKGSDWCATTSICQDEYFNSPLLRYRDEIDHIWADLDRIYVSFVSNHVDFGLNLGNWPATFTQYVKTYFAARIALRATGDKALAEKLNAPRGLLDMAGSQAKNNDAQNDPPRFPPPSSWIVARRRQSQGQWRDGGSRSNLIG
;
A
#
# COMPACT_ATOMS: atom_id res chain seq x y z
N MET A 1 -2.90 20.86 6.36
CA MET A 1 -2.03 20.97 7.56
C MET A 1 -1.25 19.66 7.67
N ALA A 2 0.05 19.74 7.88
CA ALA A 2 0.86 18.53 8.04
C ALA A 2 0.49 17.81 9.35
N THR A 3 0.22 16.52 9.28
CA THR A 3 -0.05 15.68 10.45
C THR A 3 1.22 15.54 11.29
N THR A 4 1.11 15.65 12.62
CA THR A 4 2.23 15.47 13.54
C THR A 4 2.00 14.23 14.42
N ARG A 5 3.08 13.65 14.97
CA ARG A 5 3.01 12.53 15.90
C ARG A 5 2.12 12.86 17.11
N LEU A 6 2.22 14.09 17.64
CA LEU A 6 1.38 14.55 18.74
C LEU A 6 -0.13 14.55 18.38
N GLN A 7 -0.47 14.95 17.15
CA GLN A 7 -1.87 14.92 16.69
C GLN A 7 -2.39 13.48 16.52
N ILE A 8 -1.54 12.54 16.13
CA ILE A 8 -1.91 11.13 16.06
C ILE A 8 -2.20 10.60 17.47
N TYR A 9 -1.33 10.89 18.42
CA TYR A 9 -1.47 10.48 19.81
C TYR A 9 -2.73 11.05 20.46
N ASN A 10 -2.94 12.36 20.34
CA ASN A 10 -4.13 13.01 20.86
C ASN A 10 -5.42 12.50 20.22
N GLY A 11 -5.39 12.23 18.90
CA GLY A 11 -6.51 11.60 18.22
C GLY A 11 -6.82 10.18 18.72
N ALA A 12 -5.79 9.38 19.01
CA ALA A 12 -5.97 8.05 19.59
C ALA A 12 -6.56 8.12 21.01
N LEU A 13 -6.04 9.03 21.84
CA LEU A 13 -6.56 9.26 23.21
C LEU A 13 -8.01 9.74 23.19
N GLN A 14 -8.36 10.63 22.27
CA GLN A 14 -9.72 11.13 22.11
C GLN A 14 -10.71 10.01 21.74
N ILE A 15 -10.31 9.05 20.89
CA ILE A 15 -11.16 7.90 20.51
C ILE A 15 -11.52 7.04 21.73
N ILE A 16 -10.61 6.90 22.70
CA ILE A 16 -10.83 6.13 23.94
C ILE A 16 -11.36 6.98 25.09
N GLY A 17 -11.68 8.28 24.86
CA GLY A 17 -12.24 9.16 25.87
C GLY A 17 -11.24 9.62 26.95
N ARG A 18 -9.94 9.63 26.64
CA ARG A 18 -8.88 10.14 27.51
C ARG A 18 -8.49 11.56 27.15
N SER A 19 -7.98 12.31 28.14
CA SER A 19 -7.47 13.68 27.94
C SER A 19 -6.28 13.69 26.99
N SER A 20 -6.15 14.76 26.21
CA SER A 20 -5.02 14.98 25.32
C SER A 20 -3.75 15.34 26.11
N ILE A 21 -2.60 14.96 25.58
CA ILE A 21 -1.27 15.29 26.10
C ILE A 21 -0.79 16.61 25.48
N ALA A 22 -0.11 17.43 26.26
CA ALA A 22 0.36 18.74 25.83
C ALA A 22 1.61 18.65 24.93
N SER A 23 2.49 17.67 25.15
CA SER A 23 3.71 17.46 24.37
C SER A 23 4.15 15.99 24.39
N LEU A 24 5.05 15.64 23.48
CA LEU A 24 5.67 14.29 23.45
C LEU A 24 6.70 14.04 24.56
N THR A 25 7.02 15.05 25.37
CA THR A 25 7.99 14.96 26.47
C THR A 25 7.34 14.81 27.85
N VAL A 26 6.01 14.97 27.93
CA VAL A 26 5.27 14.82 29.20
C VAL A 26 5.35 13.37 29.69
N ASN A 27 5.59 13.19 31.01
CA ASN A 27 5.68 11.86 31.60
C ASN A 27 4.28 11.35 32.03
N GLU A 28 3.42 11.10 31.06
CA GLU A 28 2.10 10.53 31.28
C GLU A 28 2.02 9.09 30.78
N GLU A 29 1.19 8.27 31.42
CA GLU A 29 1.03 6.85 31.05
C GLU A 29 0.51 6.71 29.61
N GLY A 30 -0.48 7.53 29.20
CA GLY A 30 -1.03 7.51 27.85
C GLY A 30 0.04 7.73 26.78
N ARG A 31 0.98 8.68 27.03
CA ARG A 31 2.11 8.91 26.12
C ARG A 31 3.01 7.69 26.01
N ARG A 32 3.39 7.10 27.16
CA ARG A 32 4.28 5.91 27.18
C ARG A 32 3.69 4.74 26.42
N LEU A 33 2.40 4.45 26.64
CA LEU A 33 1.69 3.40 25.91
C LEU A 33 1.67 3.63 24.39
N LEU A 34 1.48 4.89 23.96
CA LEU A 34 1.49 5.26 22.56
C LEU A 34 2.90 5.22 21.95
N ASP A 35 3.92 5.59 22.75
CA ASP A 35 5.32 5.44 22.31
C ASP A 35 5.70 3.97 22.12
N ASP A 36 5.24 3.08 23.00
CA ASP A 36 5.45 1.64 22.87
C ASP A 36 4.85 1.14 21.53
N VAL A 37 3.59 1.49 21.26
CA VAL A 37 2.94 1.10 19.97
C VAL A 37 3.65 1.68 18.75
N TRP A 38 4.14 2.92 18.87
CA TRP A 38 4.90 3.56 17.79
C TRP A 38 6.22 2.83 17.52
N ASN A 39 6.98 2.55 18.57
CA ASN A 39 8.30 1.93 18.51
C ASN A 39 8.23 0.44 18.12
N ASP A 40 7.13 -0.24 18.48
CA ASP A 40 6.83 -1.62 18.07
C ASP A 40 6.42 -1.75 16.58
N GLY A 41 6.56 -0.66 15.80
CA GLY A 41 6.24 -0.68 14.37
C GLY A 41 4.76 -0.54 14.04
N GLY A 42 3.96 0.09 14.90
CA GLY A 42 2.52 0.26 14.68
C GLY A 42 2.18 1.01 13.40
N VAL A 43 2.99 1.98 12.97
CA VAL A 43 2.83 2.66 11.69
C VAL A 43 3.19 1.74 10.52
N GLN A 44 4.28 0.99 10.65
CA GLN A 44 4.70 0.01 9.64
C GLN A 44 3.62 -1.04 9.43
N PHE A 45 3.04 -1.58 10.50
CA PHE A 45 1.90 -2.50 10.41
C PHE A 45 0.75 -1.90 9.60
N CYS A 46 0.40 -0.63 9.83
CA CYS A 46 -0.66 0.04 9.06
C CYS A 46 -0.28 0.20 7.58
N LEU A 47 1.01 0.46 7.27
CA LEU A 47 1.50 0.55 5.90
C LEU A 47 1.44 -0.79 5.17
N GLU A 48 1.75 -1.90 5.84
CA GLU A 48 1.69 -3.25 5.28
C GLU A 48 0.26 -3.71 4.94
N GLN A 49 -0.77 -3.10 5.53
CA GLN A 49 -2.17 -3.47 5.29
C GLN A 49 -2.73 -3.02 3.94
N GLY A 50 -2.00 -2.23 3.14
CA GLY A 50 -2.49 -1.76 1.85
C GLY A 50 -1.40 -1.24 0.93
N MET A 51 -1.74 -1.10 -0.34
CA MET A 51 -0.86 -0.56 -1.38
C MET A 51 -1.02 0.96 -1.46
N TRP A 52 -0.66 1.66 -0.37
CA TRP A 52 -0.90 3.08 -0.20
C TRP A 52 -0.12 3.93 -1.21
N LYS A 53 -0.82 4.68 -2.05
CA LYS A 53 -0.23 5.47 -3.12
C LYS A 53 0.75 6.54 -2.65
N PHE A 54 0.47 7.16 -1.49
CA PHE A 54 1.36 8.15 -0.90
C PHE A 54 2.68 7.55 -0.38
N ALA A 55 2.72 6.24 -0.15
CA ALA A 55 3.88 5.51 0.37
C ALA A 55 4.61 4.68 -0.72
N ILE A 56 4.12 4.72 -1.96
CA ILE A 56 4.73 3.98 -3.06
C ILE A 56 6.06 4.63 -3.46
N ARG A 57 7.09 3.79 -3.49
CA ARG A 57 8.39 4.09 -4.06
C ARG A 57 8.63 3.20 -5.27
N THR A 58 9.13 3.79 -6.33
CA THR A 58 9.50 3.07 -7.55
C THR A 58 11.01 3.09 -7.71
N GLN A 59 11.60 1.94 -8.02
CA GLN A 59 13.04 1.79 -8.12
C GLN A 59 13.41 0.78 -9.23
N MET A 60 14.50 1.08 -9.91
CA MET A 60 15.18 0.14 -10.77
C MET A 60 16.18 -0.66 -9.92
N LEU A 61 16.18 -1.97 -10.06
CA LEU A 61 17.13 -2.86 -9.40
C LEU A 61 17.93 -3.62 -10.44
N ASP A 62 19.26 -3.57 -10.30
CA ASP A 62 20.17 -4.48 -10.98
C ASP A 62 20.39 -5.72 -10.10
N TYR A 63 20.71 -6.86 -10.71
CA TYR A 63 20.92 -8.08 -9.96
C TYR A 63 22.14 -8.00 -9.03
N ASP A 64 22.05 -8.65 -7.89
CA ASP A 64 23.17 -8.80 -6.96
C ASP A 64 24.11 -9.90 -7.41
N SER A 65 25.32 -9.51 -7.84
CA SER A 65 26.35 -10.46 -8.29
C SER A 65 26.98 -11.25 -7.16
N SER A 66 26.80 -10.86 -5.91
CA SER A 66 27.35 -11.56 -4.74
C SER A 66 26.52 -12.77 -4.35
N VAL A 67 25.26 -12.84 -4.80
CA VAL A 67 24.33 -13.92 -4.49
C VAL A 67 24.15 -14.83 -5.70
N THR A 68 24.57 -16.07 -5.57
CA THR A 68 24.36 -17.08 -6.61
C THR A 68 23.13 -17.91 -6.28
N PRO A 69 22.06 -17.83 -7.08
CA PRO A 69 20.87 -18.65 -6.88
C PRO A 69 21.18 -20.14 -7.01
N THR A 70 20.70 -20.95 -6.07
CA THR A 70 20.91 -22.41 -6.09
C THR A 70 19.76 -23.17 -6.75
N PHE A 71 18.64 -22.50 -7.05
CA PHE A 71 17.44 -23.12 -7.60
C PHE A 71 16.59 -22.13 -8.41
N GLY A 72 15.94 -22.61 -9.43
CA GLY A 72 14.77 -22.03 -10.09
C GLY A 72 14.95 -20.74 -10.87
N TYR A 73 15.86 -19.86 -10.48
CA TYR A 73 16.08 -18.55 -11.08
C TYR A 73 17.56 -18.25 -11.26
N ARG A 74 17.89 -17.35 -12.18
CA ARG A 74 19.27 -17.00 -12.52
C ARG A 74 19.83 -15.87 -11.70
N ARG A 75 18.99 -14.97 -11.21
CA ARG A 75 19.39 -13.70 -10.59
C ARG A 75 18.66 -13.45 -9.29
N ALA A 76 19.33 -12.78 -8.38
CA ALA A 76 18.81 -12.26 -7.13
C ALA A 76 18.82 -10.73 -7.14
N PHE A 77 17.82 -10.10 -6.58
CA PHE A 77 17.70 -8.65 -6.44
C PHE A 77 17.47 -8.31 -4.98
N ALA A 78 18.39 -7.58 -4.38
CA ALA A 78 18.32 -7.21 -2.97
C ALA A 78 17.20 -6.18 -2.73
N LYS A 79 16.41 -6.40 -1.69
CA LYS A 79 15.43 -5.43 -1.21
C LYS A 79 16.07 -4.41 -0.29
N GLY A 80 15.60 -3.16 -0.35
CA GLY A 80 16.00 -2.12 0.60
C GLY A 80 15.42 -2.36 1.99
N SER A 81 16.05 -1.79 3.02
CA SER A 81 15.57 -1.89 4.41
C SER A 81 14.24 -1.17 4.65
N ASP A 82 13.82 -0.32 3.74
CA ASP A 82 12.56 0.43 3.77
C ASP A 82 11.40 -0.27 3.06
N TRP A 83 11.55 -1.54 2.72
CA TRP A 83 10.58 -2.31 1.98
C TRP A 83 9.50 -2.90 2.88
N CYS A 84 8.26 -2.44 2.76
CA CYS A 84 7.12 -2.99 3.50
C CYS A 84 6.36 -4.04 2.69
N ALA A 85 5.91 -3.68 1.49
CA ALA A 85 5.12 -4.57 0.65
C ALA A 85 5.36 -4.32 -0.84
N THR A 86 5.53 -5.38 -1.62
CA THR A 86 5.70 -5.31 -3.07
C THR A 86 4.37 -5.00 -3.73
N THR A 87 4.33 -3.97 -4.57
CA THR A 87 3.11 -3.58 -5.32
C THR A 87 3.13 -4.15 -6.72
N SER A 88 4.23 -3.97 -7.46
CA SER A 88 4.38 -4.51 -8.81
C SER A 88 5.85 -4.68 -9.19
N ILE A 89 6.10 -5.66 -10.05
CA ILE A 89 7.42 -5.91 -10.64
C ILE A 89 7.25 -5.97 -12.15
N CYS A 90 8.05 -5.20 -12.88
CA CYS A 90 7.97 -5.11 -14.33
C CYS A 90 9.34 -5.30 -14.98
N GLN A 91 9.32 -5.65 -16.26
CA GLN A 91 10.51 -5.83 -17.09
C GLN A 91 10.97 -4.50 -17.71
N ASP A 92 10.06 -3.54 -17.80
CA ASP A 92 10.24 -2.25 -18.45
C ASP A 92 10.03 -1.08 -17.48
N GLU A 93 10.68 0.04 -17.77
CA GLU A 93 10.63 1.28 -17.00
C GLU A 93 9.25 1.96 -16.98
N TYR A 94 8.40 1.64 -17.97
CA TYR A 94 7.05 2.23 -18.12
C TYR A 94 5.96 1.43 -17.40
N PHE A 95 6.31 0.33 -16.72
CA PHE A 95 5.37 -0.55 -16.04
C PHE A 95 4.25 -1.12 -16.93
N ASN A 96 4.54 -1.32 -18.22
CA ASN A 96 3.60 -1.89 -19.18
C ASN A 96 3.69 -3.42 -19.27
N SER A 97 4.86 -3.98 -18.95
CA SER A 97 5.16 -5.42 -19.04
C SER A 97 5.38 -6.02 -17.65
N PRO A 98 4.30 -6.45 -16.94
CA PRO A 98 4.45 -7.06 -15.64
C PRO A 98 5.24 -8.37 -15.73
N LEU A 99 6.16 -8.57 -14.80
CA LEU A 99 6.92 -9.81 -14.68
C LEU A 99 6.04 -10.89 -14.07
N LEU A 100 5.78 -11.96 -14.82
CA LEU A 100 4.90 -13.05 -14.38
C LEU A 100 5.65 -14.15 -13.65
N ARG A 101 6.95 -14.32 -13.95
CA ARG A 101 7.79 -15.36 -13.36
C ARG A 101 8.85 -14.74 -12.45
N TYR A 102 8.55 -14.70 -11.19
CA TYR A 102 9.48 -14.28 -10.14
C TYR A 102 9.11 -14.96 -8.83
N ARG A 103 9.98 -14.87 -7.85
CA ARG A 103 9.70 -15.26 -6.47
C ARG A 103 10.10 -14.10 -5.56
N ASP A 104 9.18 -13.71 -4.71
CA ASP A 104 9.36 -12.65 -3.72
C ASP A 104 9.62 -13.30 -2.36
N GLU A 105 10.82 -13.10 -1.82
CA GLU A 105 11.24 -13.56 -0.51
C GLU A 105 11.55 -12.35 0.40
N ILE A 106 11.90 -12.59 1.65
CA ILE A 106 12.08 -11.53 2.65
C ILE A 106 13.13 -10.51 2.18
N ASP A 107 14.32 -10.99 1.83
CA ASP A 107 15.47 -10.12 1.53
C ASP A 107 15.71 -9.93 0.03
N HIS A 108 15.20 -10.84 -0.80
CA HIS A 108 15.49 -10.87 -2.21
C HIS A 108 14.26 -11.16 -3.07
N ILE A 109 14.29 -10.60 -4.27
CA ILE A 109 13.41 -10.99 -5.38
C ILE A 109 14.24 -11.84 -6.34
N TRP A 110 13.70 -12.97 -6.75
CA TRP A 110 14.35 -13.90 -7.67
C TRP A 110 13.68 -13.83 -9.03
N ALA A 111 14.49 -13.62 -10.08
CA ALA A 111 13.99 -13.56 -11.45
C ALA A 111 15.08 -14.00 -12.46
N ASP A 112 14.70 -14.12 -13.74
CA ASP A 112 15.61 -14.55 -14.82
C ASP A 112 16.12 -13.37 -15.67
N LEU A 113 15.98 -12.14 -15.18
CA LEU A 113 16.39 -10.90 -15.83
C LEU A 113 17.67 -10.34 -15.18
N ASP A 114 18.40 -9.50 -15.91
CA ASP A 114 19.55 -8.78 -15.35
C ASP A 114 19.14 -7.48 -14.65
N ARG A 115 17.96 -6.97 -14.95
CA ARG A 115 17.38 -5.76 -14.37
C ARG A 115 15.87 -5.88 -14.24
N ILE A 116 15.32 -5.36 -13.14
CA ILE A 116 13.88 -5.29 -12.90
C ILE A 116 13.48 -3.90 -12.44
N TYR A 117 12.25 -3.53 -12.71
CA TYR A 117 11.62 -2.29 -12.24
C TYR A 117 10.54 -2.65 -11.22
N VAL A 118 10.69 -2.12 -10.03
CA VAL A 118 9.85 -2.49 -8.89
C VAL A 118 9.14 -1.28 -8.34
N SER A 119 7.92 -1.51 -7.89
CA SER A 119 7.13 -0.55 -7.14
C SER A 119 6.72 -1.22 -5.84
N PHE A 120 6.95 -0.56 -4.71
CA PHE A 120 6.70 -1.11 -3.38
C PHE A 120 6.28 -0.02 -2.40
N VAL A 121 5.59 -0.42 -1.34
CA VAL A 121 5.28 0.45 -0.21
C VAL A 121 6.52 0.57 0.65
N SER A 122 6.97 1.81 0.87
CA SER A 122 8.20 2.13 1.61
C SER A 122 7.86 2.79 2.94
N ASN A 123 8.57 2.41 4.01
CA ASN A 123 8.53 3.10 5.30
C ASN A 123 9.63 4.17 5.44
N HIS A 124 10.25 4.60 4.34
CA HIS A 124 11.21 5.69 4.38
C HIS A 124 10.56 7.02 4.79
N VAL A 125 11.35 7.89 5.42
CA VAL A 125 10.89 9.20 5.94
C VAL A 125 10.35 10.15 4.85
N ASP A 126 10.77 9.98 3.60
CA ASP A 126 10.27 10.77 2.46
C ASP A 126 8.98 10.18 1.85
N PHE A 127 8.63 8.95 2.18
CA PHE A 127 7.49 8.21 1.66
C PHE A 127 6.48 7.87 2.77
N GLY A 128 6.40 6.63 3.18
CA GLY A 128 5.39 6.14 4.12
C GLY A 128 5.46 6.74 5.52
N LEU A 129 6.65 7.11 6.01
CA LEU A 129 6.80 7.83 7.30
C LEU A 129 6.74 9.35 7.16
N ASN A 130 6.50 9.90 5.98
CA ASN A 130 6.23 11.31 5.82
C ASN A 130 4.80 11.64 6.26
N LEU A 131 4.64 11.99 7.52
CA LEU A 131 3.34 12.33 8.12
C LEU A 131 2.62 13.48 7.40
N GLY A 132 3.37 14.36 6.72
CA GLY A 132 2.81 15.47 5.95
C GLY A 132 2.04 15.05 4.71
N ASN A 133 2.38 13.90 4.15
CA ASN A 133 1.77 13.36 2.93
C ASN A 133 0.60 12.40 3.21
N TRP A 134 0.31 12.11 4.47
CA TRP A 134 -0.75 11.17 4.82
C TRP A 134 -2.13 11.72 4.48
N PRO A 135 -2.95 10.98 3.72
CA PRO A 135 -4.36 11.30 3.56
C PRO A 135 -5.08 11.30 4.93
N ALA A 136 -6.11 12.13 5.04
CA ALA A 136 -6.88 12.23 6.29
C ALA A 136 -7.49 10.88 6.70
N THR A 137 -7.93 10.07 5.74
CA THR A 137 -8.49 8.73 5.97
C THR A 137 -7.46 7.76 6.51
N PHE A 138 -6.23 7.76 5.97
CA PHE A 138 -5.13 6.95 6.50
C PHE A 138 -4.72 7.42 7.89
N THR A 139 -4.62 8.75 8.11
CA THR A 139 -4.36 9.31 9.43
C THR A 139 -5.40 8.86 10.46
N GLN A 140 -6.69 8.84 10.09
CA GLN A 140 -7.75 8.34 10.96
C GLN A 140 -7.63 6.84 11.21
N TYR A 141 -7.26 6.06 10.22
CA TYR A 141 -7.00 4.62 10.38
C TYR A 141 -5.87 4.37 11.39
N VAL A 142 -4.73 5.07 11.28
CA VAL A 142 -3.61 4.94 12.22
C VAL A 142 -4.04 5.36 13.63
N LYS A 143 -4.76 6.49 13.81
CA LYS A 143 -5.30 6.91 15.12
C LYS A 143 -6.17 5.83 15.74
N THR A 144 -7.04 5.21 14.95
CA THR A 144 -7.95 4.15 15.43
C THR A 144 -7.17 2.88 15.80
N TYR A 145 -6.15 2.53 15.03
CA TYR A 145 -5.27 1.41 15.35
C TYR A 145 -4.54 1.62 16.68
N PHE A 146 -3.94 2.79 16.88
CA PHE A 146 -3.27 3.14 18.14
C PHE A 146 -4.25 3.11 19.32
N ALA A 147 -5.45 3.67 19.14
CA ALA A 147 -6.50 3.62 20.14
C ALA A 147 -6.88 2.18 20.50
N ALA A 148 -7.07 1.31 19.51
CA ALA A 148 -7.43 -0.09 19.71
C ALA A 148 -6.35 -0.88 20.48
N ARG A 149 -5.07 -0.58 20.22
CA ARG A 149 -3.92 -1.24 20.89
C ARG A 149 -3.80 -0.87 22.36
N ILE A 150 -4.09 0.38 22.71
CA ILE A 150 -3.95 0.87 24.11
C ILE A 150 -5.26 0.85 24.91
N ALA A 151 -6.43 0.69 24.26
CA ALA A 151 -7.75 0.86 24.86
C ALA A 151 -7.90 0.14 26.19
N LEU A 152 -7.64 -1.17 26.23
CA LEU A 152 -7.83 -1.98 27.42
C LEU A 152 -6.93 -1.50 28.58
N ARG A 153 -5.67 -1.21 28.28
CA ARG A 153 -4.69 -0.81 29.32
C ARG A 153 -4.91 0.62 29.79
N ALA A 154 -5.29 1.51 28.88
CA ALA A 154 -5.50 2.92 29.22
C ALA A 154 -6.81 3.17 29.96
N THR A 155 -7.90 2.44 29.66
CA THR A 155 -9.23 2.68 30.22
C THR A 155 -9.69 1.62 31.20
N GLY A 156 -9.17 0.40 31.16
CA GLY A 156 -9.70 -0.76 31.88
C GLY A 156 -11.04 -1.28 31.33
N ASP A 157 -11.59 -0.62 30.29
CA ASP A 157 -12.88 -0.98 29.71
C ASP A 157 -12.71 -2.03 28.60
N LYS A 158 -13.08 -3.27 28.95
CA LYS A 158 -13.02 -4.40 28.04
C LYS A 158 -14.05 -4.28 26.90
N ALA A 159 -15.24 -3.73 27.17
CA ALA A 159 -16.29 -3.57 26.16
C ALA A 159 -15.86 -2.58 25.08
N LEU A 160 -15.20 -1.49 25.45
CA LEU A 160 -14.63 -0.53 24.51
C LEU A 160 -13.54 -1.18 23.65
N ALA A 161 -12.62 -1.91 24.27
CA ALA A 161 -11.55 -2.60 23.53
C ALA A 161 -12.09 -3.65 22.55
N GLU A 162 -13.10 -4.41 22.95
CA GLU A 162 -13.80 -5.36 22.08
C GLU A 162 -14.50 -4.65 20.92
N LYS A 163 -15.22 -3.55 21.17
CA LYS A 163 -15.88 -2.76 20.13
C LYS A 163 -14.92 -2.18 19.09
N LEU A 164 -13.72 -1.77 19.51
CA LEU A 164 -12.70 -1.25 18.61
C LEU A 164 -12.14 -2.36 17.71
N ASN A 165 -11.91 -3.56 18.28
CA ASN A 165 -11.27 -4.69 17.59
C ASN A 165 -12.27 -5.69 16.98
N ALA A 166 -13.56 -5.51 17.16
CA ALA A 166 -14.56 -6.42 16.61
C ALA A 166 -14.54 -6.46 15.08
N PRO A 167 -14.94 -7.58 14.45
CA PRO A 167 -15.24 -7.62 13.03
C PRO A 167 -16.28 -6.55 12.68
N ARG A 168 -15.99 -5.70 11.71
CA ARG A 168 -16.74 -4.47 11.38
C ARG A 168 -16.74 -3.43 12.52
N GLY A 169 -15.78 -3.51 13.44
CA GLY A 169 -15.54 -2.48 14.45
C GLY A 169 -14.93 -1.20 13.85
N LEU A 170 -14.67 -0.24 14.71
CA LEU A 170 -14.15 1.06 14.27
C LEU A 170 -12.82 0.96 13.53
N LEU A 171 -11.94 0.03 13.92
CA LEU A 171 -10.66 -0.21 13.26
C LEU A 171 -10.85 -0.74 11.83
N ASP A 172 -11.68 -1.75 11.66
CA ASP A 172 -11.97 -2.34 10.36
C ASP A 172 -12.67 -1.36 9.41
N MET A 173 -13.62 -0.59 9.93
CA MET A 173 -14.30 0.48 9.18
C MET A 173 -13.31 1.57 8.73
N ALA A 174 -12.44 2.04 9.62
CA ALA A 174 -11.44 3.07 9.29
C ALA A 174 -10.43 2.56 8.25
N GLY A 175 -9.97 1.31 8.38
CA GLY A 175 -9.09 0.67 7.41
C GLY A 175 -9.74 0.51 6.04
N SER A 176 -10.98 0.04 5.99
CA SER A 176 -11.74 -0.09 4.74
C SER A 176 -11.98 1.27 4.07
N GLN A 177 -12.32 2.29 4.85
CA GLN A 177 -12.50 3.65 4.33
C GLN A 177 -11.20 4.23 3.76
N ALA A 178 -10.07 4.01 4.44
CA ALA A 178 -8.77 4.45 3.97
C ALA A 178 -8.39 3.77 2.64
N LYS A 179 -8.58 2.44 2.54
CA LYS A 179 -8.35 1.67 1.31
C LYS A 179 -9.25 2.11 0.16
N ASN A 180 -10.53 2.35 0.43
CA ASN A 180 -11.47 2.82 -0.59
C ASN A 180 -11.09 4.21 -1.12
N ASN A 181 -10.69 5.12 -0.24
CA ASN A 181 -10.23 6.44 -0.64
C ASN A 181 -8.94 6.38 -1.46
N ASP A 182 -7.99 5.53 -1.08
CA ASP A 182 -6.75 5.34 -1.82
C ASP A 182 -7.00 4.75 -3.21
N ALA A 183 -7.91 3.78 -3.31
CA ALA A 183 -8.33 3.17 -4.58
C ALA A 183 -9.01 4.16 -5.54
N GLN A 184 -9.71 5.17 -5.04
CA GLN A 184 -10.32 6.21 -5.87
C GLN A 184 -9.30 7.11 -6.57
N ASN A 185 -8.08 7.18 -6.03
CA ASN A 185 -6.97 7.93 -6.64
C ASN A 185 -6.28 7.17 -7.79
N ASP A 186 -6.72 5.93 -8.09
CA ASP A 186 -6.23 5.21 -9.26
C ASP A 186 -6.82 5.80 -10.55
N PRO A 187 -6.00 5.98 -11.59
CA PRO A 187 -6.54 6.29 -12.90
C PRO A 187 -7.47 5.15 -13.35
N PRO A 188 -8.62 5.46 -13.97
CA PRO A 188 -9.57 4.45 -14.40
C PRO A 188 -8.88 3.50 -15.39
N ARG A 189 -8.72 2.26 -14.99
CA ARG A 189 -8.23 1.19 -15.86
C ARG A 189 -9.43 0.61 -16.60
N PHE A 190 -9.53 0.90 -17.88
CA PHE A 190 -10.50 0.20 -18.71
C PHE A 190 -10.11 -1.29 -18.78
N PRO A 191 -11.00 -2.22 -18.47
CA PRO A 191 -10.72 -3.63 -18.68
C PRO A 191 -10.30 -3.85 -20.14
N PRO A 192 -9.32 -4.72 -20.41
CA PRO A 192 -8.94 -5.02 -21.78
C PRO A 192 -10.20 -5.46 -22.55
N PRO A 193 -10.43 -4.91 -23.74
CA PRO A 193 -11.62 -5.24 -24.52
C PRO A 193 -11.63 -6.77 -24.73
N SER A 194 -12.75 -7.40 -24.43
CA SER A 194 -12.93 -8.84 -24.68
C SER A 194 -12.64 -9.15 -26.15
N SER A 195 -12.20 -10.36 -26.45
CA SER A 195 -11.93 -10.82 -27.81
C SER A 195 -13.11 -10.54 -28.75
N TRP A 196 -14.32 -10.56 -28.26
CA TRP A 196 -15.57 -10.22 -28.95
C TRP A 196 -15.64 -8.73 -29.35
N ILE A 197 -15.25 -7.83 -28.45
CA ILE A 197 -15.21 -6.39 -28.70
C ILE A 197 -14.09 -6.07 -29.69
N VAL A 198 -12.94 -6.74 -29.58
CA VAL A 198 -11.81 -6.58 -30.51
C VAL A 198 -12.22 -7.06 -31.91
N ALA A 199 -12.90 -8.21 -32.02
CA ALA A 199 -13.40 -8.73 -33.27
C ALA A 199 -14.40 -7.75 -33.94
N ARG A 200 -15.34 -7.19 -33.18
CA ARG A 200 -16.27 -6.16 -33.66
C ARG A 200 -15.55 -4.89 -34.14
N ARG A 201 -14.57 -4.40 -33.39
CA ARG A 201 -13.81 -3.21 -33.77
C ARG A 201 -12.97 -3.42 -35.04
N ARG A 202 -12.36 -4.59 -35.19
CA ARG A 202 -11.66 -4.97 -36.43
C ARG A 202 -12.60 -5.00 -37.63
N GLN A 203 -13.81 -5.48 -37.42
CA GLN A 203 -14.82 -5.51 -38.46
C GLN A 203 -15.33 -4.10 -38.82
N SER A 204 -15.38 -3.16 -37.87
CA SER A 204 -15.79 -1.77 -38.11
C SER A 204 -14.69 -0.89 -38.71
N GLN A 205 -13.43 -1.33 -38.71
CA GLN A 205 -12.31 -0.60 -39.33
C GLN A 205 -12.11 -0.94 -40.83
N GLY A 206 -13.12 -1.50 -41.48
CA GLY A 206 -13.13 -1.64 -42.94
C GLY A 206 -12.49 -2.90 -43.52
N GLN A 207 -12.05 -3.83 -42.66
CA GLN A 207 -11.65 -5.16 -43.13
C GLN A 207 -12.79 -6.16 -42.93
N TRP A 208 -13.45 -6.44 -44.05
CA TRP A 208 -14.48 -7.46 -44.11
C TRP A 208 -13.87 -8.86 -44.19
N ARG A 209 -14.65 -9.86 -43.83
CA ARG A 209 -14.24 -11.27 -43.76
C ARG A 209 -13.77 -11.86 -45.10
N ASP A 210 -14.13 -11.19 -46.21
CA ASP A 210 -13.76 -11.50 -47.59
C ASP A 210 -12.63 -10.62 -48.13
N GLY A 211 -11.93 -9.85 -47.25
CA GLY A 211 -10.85 -8.95 -47.67
C GLY A 211 -11.31 -7.62 -48.29
N GLY A 212 -12.61 -7.36 -48.32
CA GLY A 212 -13.16 -6.10 -48.83
C GLY A 212 -13.04 -4.93 -47.84
N SER A 213 -12.85 -3.73 -48.35
CA SER A 213 -12.93 -2.49 -47.60
C SER A 213 -14.40 -2.08 -47.45
N ARG A 214 -14.74 -1.39 -46.35
CA ARG A 214 -16.09 -0.87 -46.11
C ARG A 214 -16.57 0.07 -47.23
N SER A 215 -15.65 0.73 -47.90
CA SER A 215 -15.92 1.54 -49.07
C SER A 215 -16.38 0.74 -50.32
N ASN A 216 -16.09 -0.57 -50.36
CA ASN A 216 -16.45 -1.43 -51.47
C ASN A 216 -17.86 -2.01 -51.36
N LEU A 217 -18.59 -1.70 -50.27
CA LEU A 217 -19.98 -2.13 -50.05
C LEU A 217 -21.01 -1.07 -50.42
N ILE A 218 -20.54 0.11 -50.76
CA ILE A 218 -21.36 1.26 -51.20
C ILE A 218 -21.01 1.56 -52.65
N GLY A 219 -20.93 0.55 -53.45
CA GLY A 219 -20.81 0.66 -54.90
C GLY A 219 -22.17 0.64 -55.56
#